data_c00acd444aa15e3b734594fb3be33f9b
#
_entry.id   c00acd444aa15e3b734594fb3be33f9b
#
_cell.length_a   1.000
_cell.length_b   1.000
_cell.length_c   1.000
_cell.angle_alpha   90.00
_cell.angle_beta   90.00
_cell.angle_gamma   90.00
#
_symmetry.space_group_name_H-M   'P 1'
#
loop_
_entity.id
_entity.type
_entity.pdbx_description
1 polymer ?
#
loop_
_entity_poly.entity_id
_entity_poly.type
_entity_poly.pdbx_seq_one_letter_code
_entity_poly.pdbx_strand_id
1 'polypeptide(L)'
;EKLSKIPYVESVSYEETGEDYNRDAYTLYVLNTVYDYSSPEERSIEAAVWDTFSDYTLWVKNDDTASSDIPPWLLITAVSLLMVILFVMCRSWTEPFLFMAAIGMAVVINLGTNIFLGSVSTVTFSIAAVLQLVLSMDYSIILMNRYRQETQKNPNNAEAMKTALRQAFSSIASSGMTTVVGLLMLVFMSFKIGMDLGIVLAKGVLISMLCVFSVLPCLILLFDKLIRKTAKR
;
A
#
# COMPACT_ATOMS: atom_id res chain seq x y z
N GLU A 1 9.18 -21.51 -33.83
CA GLU A 1 8.97 -22.96 -33.93
C GLU A 1 9.51 -23.74 -32.71
N LYS A 2 10.71 -23.43 -32.16
CA LYS A 2 11.20 -24.06 -30.92
C LYS A 2 10.39 -23.63 -29.70
N LEU A 3 10.06 -22.34 -29.60
CA LEU A 3 9.29 -21.78 -28.49
C LEU A 3 7.86 -22.35 -28.42
N SER A 4 7.23 -22.62 -29.56
CA SER A 4 5.89 -23.20 -29.62
C SER A 4 5.83 -24.68 -29.21
N LYS A 5 6.98 -25.32 -29.00
CA LYS A 5 7.07 -26.72 -28.55
C LYS A 5 7.29 -26.85 -27.06
N ILE A 6 7.50 -25.73 -26.36
CA ILE A 6 7.65 -25.71 -24.90
C ILE A 6 6.30 -26.09 -24.26
N PRO A 7 6.28 -27.05 -23.32
CA PRO A 7 5.06 -27.41 -22.61
C PRO A 7 4.40 -26.19 -21.97
N TYR A 8 3.05 -26.16 -21.98
CA TYR A 8 2.22 -25.11 -21.34
C TYR A 8 2.23 -23.74 -22.05
N VAL A 9 2.91 -23.58 -23.19
CA VAL A 9 2.82 -22.39 -24.06
C VAL A 9 1.66 -22.57 -25.01
N GLU A 10 0.68 -21.65 -24.95
CA GLU A 10 -0.51 -21.67 -25.81
C GLU A 10 -0.23 -21.04 -27.17
N SER A 11 0.42 -19.89 -27.16
CA SER A 11 0.78 -19.19 -28.40
C SER A 11 2.05 -18.36 -28.22
N VAL A 12 2.74 -18.12 -29.34
CA VAL A 12 3.92 -17.27 -29.42
C VAL A 12 3.60 -16.12 -30.37
N SER A 13 3.59 -14.91 -29.87
CA SER A 13 3.42 -13.70 -30.67
C SER A 13 4.78 -13.13 -31.06
N TYR A 14 4.97 -12.92 -32.36
CA TYR A 14 6.18 -12.34 -32.95
C TYR A 14 5.82 -11.72 -34.31
N GLU A 15 6.30 -10.52 -34.56
CA GLU A 15 6.16 -9.84 -35.83
C GLU A 15 7.55 -9.50 -36.42
N GLU A 16 7.84 -10.04 -37.61
CA GLU A 16 9.19 -9.95 -38.22
C GLU A 16 9.54 -8.51 -38.64
N THR A 17 8.55 -7.68 -38.95
CA THR A 17 8.70 -6.30 -39.42
C THR A 17 8.25 -5.23 -38.42
N GLY A 18 7.79 -5.62 -37.23
CA GLY A 18 7.29 -4.71 -36.20
C GLY A 18 8.44 -4.03 -35.43
N GLU A 19 8.46 -2.71 -35.41
CA GLU A 19 9.42 -1.92 -34.58
C GLU A 19 9.29 -2.22 -33.10
N ASP A 20 8.12 -2.69 -32.65
CA ASP A 20 7.85 -3.09 -31.26
C ASP A 20 8.51 -4.42 -30.89
N TYR A 21 8.74 -5.29 -31.88
CA TYR A 21 9.33 -6.64 -31.67
C TYR A 21 10.81 -6.72 -32.00
N ASN A 22 11.32 -5.80 -32.82
CA ASN A 22 12.72 -5.81 -33.25
C ASN A 22 13.36 -4.46 -33.01
N ARG A 23 14.41 -4.41 -32.19
CA ARG A 23 15.15 -3.20 -31.89
C ARG A 23 16.65 -3.49 -31.86
N ASP A 24 17.38 -2.89 -32.78
CA ASP A 24 18.83 -3.10 -32.94
C ASP A 24 19.20 -4.58 -33.12
N ALA A 25 19.91 -5.15 -32.15
CA ALA A 25 20.33 -6.56 -32.12
C ALA A 25 19.40 -7.47 -31.29
N TYR A 26 18.27 -6.95 -30.81
CA TYR A 26 17.37 -7.68 -29.93
C TYR A 26 16.03 -7.94 -30.62
N THR A 27 15.46 -9.11 -30.35
CA THR A 27 14.15 -9.52 -30.83
C THR A 27 13.29 -9.96 -29.65
N LEU A 28 12.06 -9.43 -29.58
CA LEU A 28 11.08 -9.76 -28.54
C LEU A 28 10.16 -10.87 -29.02
N TYR A 29 10.04 -11.92 -28.23
CA TYR A 29 9.02 -12.95 -28.37
C TYR A 29 8.08 -12.90 -27.17
N VAL A 30 6.78 -12.83 -27.40
CA VAL A 30 5.78 -12.86 -26.34
C VAL A 30 5.17 -14.26 -26.29
N LEU A 31 5.35 -14.95 -25.17
CA LEU A 31 4.79 -16.27 -24.90
C LEU A 31 3.49 -16.09 -24.11
N ASN A 32 2.37 -16.59 -24.64
CA ASN A 32 1.11 -16.58 -23.93
C ASN A 32 0.84 -17.97 -23.35
N THR A 33 0.36 -17.99 -22.11
CA THR A 33 -0.05 -19.20 -21.38
C THR A 33 -1.41 -18.99 -20.73
N VAL A 34 -2.18 -20.07 -20.53
CA VAL A 34 -3.45 -20.06 -19.78
C VAL A 34 -3.26 -20.24 -18.28
N TYR A 35 -2.05 -20.53 -17.85
CA TYR A 35 -1.76 -20.77 -16.44
C TYR A 35 -1.60 -19.45 -15.69
N ASP A 36 -2.08 -19.47 -14.45
CA ASP A 36 -2.00 -18.32 -13.57
C ASP A 36 -0.55 -18.10 -13.11
N TYR A 37 -0.22 -16.88 -12.83
CA TYR A 37 1.09 -16.43 -12.42
C TYR A 37 1.56 -17.16 -11.14
N SER A 38 2.85 -17.39 -11.04
CA SER A 38 3.48 -18.15 -9.96
C SER A 38 3.03 -19.62 -9.85
N SER A 39 2.28 -20.14 -10.83
CA SER A 39 1.99 -21.56 -10.91
C SER A 39 3.26 -22.39 -11.15
N PRO A 40 3.29 -23.68 -10.71
CA PRO A 40 4.43 -24.55 -11.01
C PRO A 40 4.66 -24.72 -12.51
N GLU A 41 3.58 -24.69 -13.32
CA GLU A 41 3.60 -24.82 -14.77
C GLU A 41 4.31 -23.63 -15.42
N GLU A 42 4.02 -22.42 -14.97
CA GLU A 42 4.66 -21.20 -15.48
C GLU A 42 6.16 -21.16 -15.18
N ARG A 43 6.57 -21.51 -13.96
CA ARG A 43 8.01 -21.64 -13.62
C ARG A 43 8.71 -22.68 -14.48
N SER A 44 7.98 -23.72 -14.91
CA SER A 44 8.54 -24.73 -15.81
C SER A 44 8.74 -24.20 -17.24
N ILE A 45 7.89 -23.26 -17.72
CA ILE A 45 8.07 -22.57 -18.99
C ILE A 45 9.35 -21.75 -18.97
N GLU A 46 9.56 -20.96 -17.92
CA GLU A 46 10.77 -20.14 -17.78
C GLU A 46 12.02 -21.01 -17.77
N ALA A 47 12.05 -22.08 -16.98
CA ALA A 47 13.17 -23.02 -16.93
C ALA A 47 13.43 -23.66 -18.30
N ALA A 48 12.37 -24.05 -19.02
CA ALA A 48 12.49 -24.66 -20.35
C ALA A 48 13.01 -23.66 -21.40
N VAL A 49 12.66 -22.39 -21.30
CA VAL A 49 13.20 -21.31 -22.16
C VAL A 49 14.72 -21.16 -21.94
N TRP A 50 15.15 -21.09 -20.68
CA TRP A 50 16.57 -20.99 -20.32
C TRP A 50 17.38 -22.18 -20.79
N ASP A 51 16.83 -23.40 -20.65
CA ASP A 51 17.51 -24.63 -21.09
C ASP A 51 17.59 -24.72 -22.62
N THR A 52 16.50 -24.38 -23.31
CA THR A 52 16.42 -24.50 -24.79
C THR A 52 17.28 -23.49 -25.52
N PHE A 53 17.54 -22.34 -24.93
CA PHE A 53 18.23 -21.20 -25.53
C PHE A 53 19.45 -20.77 -24.73
N SER A 54 20.10 -21.70 -24.03
CA SER A 54 21.31 -21.45 -23.22
C SER A 54 22.48 -20.84 -24.02
N ASP A 55 22.52 -21.05 -25.33
CA ASP A 55 23.58 -20.52 -26.22
C ASP A 55 23.34 -19.05 -26.64
N TYR A 56 22.21 -18.47 -26.29
CA TYR A 56 21.83 -17.09 -26.64
C TYR A 56 21.86 -16.19 -25.42
N THR A 57 22.09 -14.89 -25.63
CA THR A 57 21.90 -13.89 -24.59
C THR A 57 20.42 -13.63 -24.43
N LEU A 58 19.81 -14.24 -23.41
CA LEU A 58 18.40 -14.15 -23.13
C LEU A 58 18.12 -13.13 -22.02
N TRP A 59 17.00 -12.43 -22.19
CA TRP A 59 16.36 -11.65 -21.15
C TRP A 59 14.91 -12.13 -21.05
N VAL A 60 14.65 -13.01 -20.11
CA VAL A 60 13.29 -13.48 -19.84
C VAL A 60 12.67 -12.51 -18.84
N LYS A 61 11.61 -11.83 -19.26
CA LYS A 61 10.81 -10.97 -18.40
C LYS A 61 9.42 -11.56 -18.36
N ASN A 62 9.07 -12.04 -17.22
CA ASN A 62 7.69 -12.36 -16.92
C ASN A 62 6.97 -11.08 -16.52
N ASP A 63 5.76 -10.82 -17.02
CA ASP A 63 5.00 -9.61 -16.64
C ASP A 63 4.67 -9.60 -15.14
N ASP A 64 4.79 -10.77 -14.47
CA ASP A 64 4.66 -10.90 -13.03
C ASP A 64 5.97 -10.97 -12.25
N THR A 65 7.11 -11.20 -12.88
CA THR A 65 8.39 -10.94 -12.21
C THR A 65 8.64 -9.44 -12.05
N ALA A 66 7.84 -8.60 -12.75
CA ALA A 66 7.67 -7.18 -12.38
C ALA A 66 6.80 -6.99 -11.13
N SER A 67 5.94 -7.94 -10.73
CA SER A 67 5.50 -8.11 -9.36
C SER A 67 6.67 -8.73 -8.59
N SER A 68 7.70 -7.90 -8.34
CA SER A 68 8.60 -8.21 -7.25
C SER A 68 7.69 -8.48 -6.05
N ASP A 69 7.48 -9.74 -5.71
CA ASP A 69 6.92 -10.11 -4.43
C ASP A 69 7.74 -9.33 -3.43
N ILE A 70 7.17 -8.25 -2.91
CA ILE A 70 7.88 -7.46 -1.89
C ILE A 70 8.17 -8.47 -0.81
N PRO A 71 9.43 -8.83 -0.60
CA PRO A 71 9.74 -9.93 0.27
C PRO A 71 9.13 -9.63 1.65
N PRO A 72 8.43 -10.59 2.29
CA PRO A 72 7.70 -10.36 3.52
C PRO A 72 8.54 -9.70 4.63
N TRP A 73 9.86 -9.94 4.62
CA TRP A 73 10.77 -9.32 5.57
C TRP A 73 10.86 -7.80 5.40
N LEU A 74 10.70 -7.26 4.19
CA LEU A 74 10.73 -5.83 3.93
C LEU A 74 9.50 -5.13 4.52
N LEU A 75 8.33 -5.76 4.41
CA LEU A 75 7.10 -5.29 5.02
C LEU A 75 7.19 -5.35 6.56
N ILE A 76 7.72 -6.44 7.11
CA ILE A 76 7.96 -6.58 8.55
C ILE A 76 8.93 -5.50 9.03
N THR A 77 10.01 -5.23 8.28
CA THR A 77 10.99 -4.20 8.61
C THR A 77 10.36 -2.81 8.60
N ALA A 78 9.55 -2.50 7.58
CA ALA A 78 8.84 -1.21 7.49
C ALA A 78 7.88 -1.00 8.67
N VAL A 79 7.07 -2.00 9.01
CA VAL A 79 6.16 -1.95 10.16
C VAL A 79 6.92 -1.86 11.48
N SER A 80 8.02 -2.59 11.62
CA SER A 80 8.85 -2.54 12.83
C SER A 80 9.49 -1.17 13.01
N LEU A 81 10.04 -0.58 11.94
CA LEU A 81 10.61 0.76 11.97
C LEU A 81 9.56 1.80 12.35
N LEU A 82 8.37 1.70 11.76
CA LEU A 82 7.24 2.57 12.08
C LEU A 82 6.84 2.45 13.55
N MET A 83 6.77 1.21 14.09
CA MET A 83 6.49 1.00 15.51
C MET A 83 7.56 1.64 16.41
N VAL A 84 8.83 1.53 16.07
CA VAL A 84 9.93 2.17 16.83
C VAL A 84 9.74 3.70 16.83
N ILE A 85 9.47 4.31 15.68
CA ILE A 85 9.22 5.76 15.57
C ILE A 85 8.01 6.16 16.44
N LEU A 86 6.91 5.41 16.37
CA LEU A 86 5.74 5.66 17.20
C LEU A 86 6.04 5.56 18.69
N PHE A 87 6.82 4.55 19.12
CA PHE A 87 7.21 4.43 20.52
C PHE A 87 8.07 5.60 21.00
N VAL A 88 8.89 6.18 20.14
CA VAL A 88 9.70 7.37 20.48
C VAL A 88 8.81 8.61 20.56
N MET A 89 7.89 8.80 19.62
CA MET A 89 7.04 9.99 19.52
C MET A 89 5.87 9.99 20.52
N CYS A 90 5.34 8.82 20.88
CA CYS A 90 4.20 8.70 21.78
C CYS A 90 4.63 8.81 23.25
N ARG A 91 3.78 9.45 24.06
CA ARG A 91 3.99 9.60 25.51
C ARG A 91 3.48 8.40 26.34
N SER A 92 2.70 7.52 25.74
CA SER A 92 2.20 6.32 26.40
C SER A 92 2.56 5.09 25.57
N TRP A 93 2.84 3.99 26.25
CA TRP A 93 3.16 2.71 25.61
C TRP A 93 1.96 2.08 24.87
N THR A 94 0.74 2.46 25.23
CA THR A 94 -0.49 1.95 24.60
C THR A 94 -0.90 2.70 23.36
N GLU A 95 -0.50 3.96 23.19
CA GLU A 95 -0.89 4.79 22.04
C GLU A 95 -0.49 4.21 20.69
N PRO A 96 0.75 3.70 20.49
CA PRO A 96 1.15 3.10 19.22
C PRO A 96 0.23 1.95 18.78
N PHE A 97 -0.22 1.12 19.73
CA PHE A 97 -1.13 0.00 19.43
C PHE A 97 -2.50 0.49 19.00
N LEU A 98 -3.02 1.55 19.62
CA LEU A 98 -4.31 2.15 19.24
C LEU A 98 -4.24 2.76 17.85
N PHE A 99 -3.14 3.43 17.52
CA PHE A 99 -2.93 3.98 16.18
C PHE A 99 -2.83 2.88 15.14
N MET A 100 -2.05 1.83 15.41
CA MET A 100 -1.94 0.67 14.52
C MET A 100 -3.29 -0.02 14.32
N ALA A 101 -4.11 -0.15 15.36
CA ALA A 101 -5.44 -0.74 15.24
C ALA A 101 -6.37 0.11 14.35
N ALA A 102 -6.41 1.43 14.56
CA ALA A 102 -7.25 2.34 13.77
C ALA A 102 -6.80 2.40 12.30
N ILE A 103 -5.50 2.51 12.06
CA ILE A 103 -4.94 2.58 10.70
C ILE A 103 -5.01 1.21 10.02
N GLY A 104 -4.74 0.13 10.76
CA GLY A 104 -4.87 -1.24 10.25
C GLY A 104 -6.31 -1.53 9.76
N MET A 105 -7.32 -1.07 10.51
CA MET A 105 -8.71 -1.14 10.06
C MET A 105 -8.94 -0.34 8.76
N ALA A 106 -8.37 0.85 8.65
CA ALA A 106 -8.46 1.66 7.45
C ALA A 106 -7.79 0.99 6.24
N VAL A 107 -6.63 0.34 6.43
CA VAL A 107 -5.93 -0.42 5.39
C VAL A 107 -6.77 -1.61 4.93
N VAL A 108 -7.34 -2.38 5.86
CA VAL A 108 -8.21 -3.53 5.52
C VAL A 108 -9.43 -3.07 4.72
N ILE A 109 -10.07 -1.97 5.11
CA ILE A 109 -11.20 -1.41 4.36
C ILE A 109 -10.75 -0.93 2.97
N ASN A 110 -9.60 -0.27 2.86
CA ASN A 110 -9.08 0.18 1.57
C ASN A 110 -8.78 -0.98 0.63
N LEU A 111 -8.07 -2.00 1.10
CA LEU A 111 -7.75 -3.18 0.32
C LEU A 111 -9.01 -3.97 -0.06
N GLY A 112 -9.96 -4.14 0.88
CA GLY A 112 -11.24 -4.81 0.61
C GLY A 112 -12.08 -4.06 -0.42
N THR A 113 -12.06 -2.74 -0.43
CA THR A 113 -12.79 -1.94 -1.43
C THR A 113 -12.11 -1.85 -2.79
N ASN A 114 -10.88 -2.38 -2.95
CA ASN A 114 -10.22 -2.48 -4.26
C ASN A 114 -10.98 -3.41 -5.22
N ILE A 115 -11.78 -4.34 -4.71
CA ILE A 115 -12.63 -5.21 -5.53
C ILE A 115 -13.56 -4.42 -6.48
N PHE A 116 -13.96 -3.21 -6.11
CA PHE A 116 -14.78 -2.33 -6.94
C PHE A 116 -14.00 -1.64 -8.08
N LEU A 117 -12.67 -1.65 -8.01
CA LEU A 117 -11.79 -1.03 -9.02
C LEU A 117 -11.40 -2.02 -10.14
N GLY A 118 -11.80 -3.30 -10.02
CA GLY A 118 -11.45 -4.34 -10.98
C GLY A 118 -10.01 -4.84 -10.79
N SER A 119 -9.21 -4.84 -11.84
CA SER A 119 -7.81 -5.28 -11.79
C SER A 119 -6.91 -4.18 -11.26
N VAL A 120 -6.36 -4.36 -10.08
CA VAL A 120 -5.32 -3.51 -9.49
C VAL A 120 -3.98 -4.25 -9.61
N SER A 121 -2.93 -3.56 -10.02
CA SER A 121 -1.59 -4.13 -10.11
C SER A 121 -1.14 -4.68 -8.75
N THR A 122 -0.49 -5.86 -8.74
CA THR A 122 0.07 -6.49 -7.53
C THR A 122 1.07 -5.57 -6.83
N VAL A 123 1.86 -4.82 -7.62
CA VAL A 123 2.78 -3.79 -7.10
C VAL A 123 2.01 -2.71 -6.35
N THR A 124 0.92 -2.21 -6.92
CA THR A 124 0.05 -1.21 -6.26
C THR A 124 -0.54 -1.74 -4.97
N PHE A 125 -1.02 -2.99 -4.95
CA PHE A 125 -1.59 -3.62 -3.77
C PHE A 125 -0.58 -3.69 -2.61
N SER A 126 0.63 -4.14 -2.90
CA SER A 126 1.69 -4.30 -1.89
C SER A 126 2.20 -2.96 -1.35
N ILE A 127 2.42 -1.97 -2.23
CA ILE A 127 2.93 -0.66 -1.85
C ILE A 127 1.84 0.18 -1.16
N ALA A 128 0.59 0.07 -1.58
CA ALA A 128 -0.51 0.88 -1.07
C ALA A 128 -0.72 0.69 0.43
N ALA A 129 -0.63 -0.55 0.94
CA ALA A 129 -0.77 -0.83 2.36
C ALA A 129 0.29 -0.10 3.20
N VAL A 130 1.56 -0.16 2.80
CA VAL A 130 2.68 0.47 3.50
C VAL A 130 2.58 2.00 3.43
N LEU A 131 2.34 2.55 2.23
CA LEU A 131 2.23 4.00 2.06
C LEU A 131 1.03 4.57 2.80
N GLN A 132 -0.13 3.90 2.76
CA GLN A 132 -1.30 4.33 3.50
C GLN A 132 -1.02 4.36 5.01
N LEU A 133 -0.33 3.36 5.54
CA LEU A 133 0.05 3.27 6.94
C LEU A 133 0.91 4.47 7.35
N VAL A 134 1.93 4.81 6.56
CA VAL A 134 2.82 5.95 6.81
C VAL A 134 2.07 7.28 6.69
N LEU A 135 1.30 7.49 5.62
CA LEU A 135 0.57 8.75 5.39
C LEU A 135 -0.53 9.02 6.43
N SER A 136 -1.10 7.96 7.00
CA SER A 136 -2.24 8.08 7.93
C SER A 136 -1.82 8.26 9.39
N MET A 137 -0.57 7.93 9.71
CA MET A 137 -0.03 8.01 11.08
C MET A 137 -0.08 9.44 11.63
N ASP A 138 0.28 10.42 10.80
CA ASP A 138 0.34 11.82 11.21
C ASP A 138 -1.01 12.36 11.68
N TYR A 139 -2.11 11.94 11.04
CA TYR A 139 -3.46 12.34 11.43
C TYR A 139 -3.83 11.86 12.84
N SER A 140 -3.42 10.63 13.17
CA SER A 140 -3.63 10.05 14.50
C SER A 140 -2.85 10.79 15.59
N ILE A 141 -1.60 11.15 15.30
CA ILE A 141 -0.74 11.92 16.20
C ILE A 141 -1.32 13.33 16.43
N ILE A 142 -1.78 14.02 15.39
CA ILE A 142 -2.39 15.34 15.49
C ILE A 142 -3.61 15.29 16.41
N LEU A 143 -4.52 14.34 16.18
CA LEU A 143 -5.73 14.20 17.01
C LEU A 143 -5.40 13.89 18.46
N MET A 144 -4.45 12.97 18.71
CA MET A 144 -4.04 12.60 20.06
C MET A 144 -3.39 13.76 20.81
N ASN A 145 -2.56 14.55 20.14
CA ASN A 145 -1.95 15.73 20.74
C ASN A 145 -3.01 16.78 21.11
N ARG A 146 -4.03 17.00 20.27
CA ARG A 146 -5.16 17.89 20.59
C ARG A 146 -5.97 17.36 21.75
N TYR A 147 -6.26 16.06 21.77
CA TYR A 147 -6.98 15.45 22.90
C TYR A 147 -6.24 15.63 24.21
N ARG A 148 -4.92 15.44 24.24
CA ARG A 148 -4.11 15.68 25.44
C ARG A 148 -4.15 17.12 25.92
N GLN A 149 -4.11 18.09 25.01
CA GLN A 149 -4.21 19.52 25.35
C GLN A 149 -5.56 19.85 25.97
N GLU A 150 -6.63 19.29 25.44
CA GLU A 150 -7.98 19.56 25.93
C GLU A 150 -8.31 18.82 27.25
N THR A 151 -7.76 17.62 27.48
CA THR A 151 -7.91 16.93 28.77
C THR A 151 -7.22 17.62 29.93
N GLN A 152 -6.23 18.47 29.67
CA GLN A 152 -5.62 19.31 30.73
C GLN A 152 -6.55 20.46 31.15
N LYS A 153 -7.43 20.90 30.26
CA LYS A 153 -8.34 22.03 30.52
C LYS A 153 -9.71 21.59 31.03
N ASN A 154 -10.13 20.39 30.63
CA ASN A 154 -11.48 19.88 30.92
C ASN A 154 -11.38 18.49 31.56
N PRO A 155 -11.92 18.28 32.77
CA PRO A 155 -11.88 16.99 33.45
C PRO A 155 -12.79 15.93 32.80
N ASN A 156 -13.74 16.34 31.95
CA ASN A 156 -14.61 15.42 31.23
C ASN A 156 -13.96 14.98 29.90
N ASN A 157 -13.55 13.70 29.82
CA ASN A 157 -12.87 13.15 28.69
C ASN A 157 -13.70 13.21 27.38
N ALA A 158 -15.01 13.03 27.46
CA ALA A 158 -15.90 13.08 26.29
C ALA A 158 -15.98 14.50 25.71
N GLU A 159 -16.11 15.50 26.57
CA GLU A 159 -16.10 16.91 26.18
C GLU A 159 -14.74 17.35 25.63
N ALA A 160 -13.66 16.91 26.26
CA ALA A 160 -12.30 17.15 25.79
C ALA A 160 -12.09 16.54 24.39
N MET A 161 -12.57 15.31 24.15
CA MET A 161 -12.48 14.66 22.84
C MET A 161 -13.29 15.40 21.78
N LYS A 162 -14.51 15.81 22.10
CA LYS A 162 -15.36 16.59 21.19
C LYS A 162 -14.69 17.90 20.75
N THR A 163 -14.07 18.60 21.70
CA THR A 163 -13.36 19.84 21.41
C THR A 163 -12.07 19.57 20.61
N ALA A 164 -11.33 18.53 20.96
CA ALA A 164 -10.15 18.10 20.22
C ALA A 164 -10.45 17.74 18.76
N LEU A 165 -11.54 17.00 18.53
CA LEU A 165 -12.00 16.66 17.17
C LEU A 165 -12.32 17.91 16.35
N ARG A 166 -13.05 18.87 16.93
CA ARG A 166 -13.39 20.13 16.22
C ARG A 166 -12.14 20.93 15.85
N GLN A 167 -11.14 20.99 16.74
CA GLN A 167 -9.92 21.73 16.49
C GLN A 167 -8.98 21.00 15.52
N ALA A 168 -8.88 19.66 15.63
CA ALA A 168 -8.04 18.86 14.76
C ALA A 168 -8.61 18.73 13.35
N PHE A 169 -9.94 18.82 13.19
CA PHE A 169 -10.63 18.61 11.92
C PHE A 169 -10.07 19.49 10.81
N SER A 170 -9.95 20.78 11.02
CA SER A 170 -9.44 21.71 10.00
C SER A 170 -8.03 21.38 9.56
N SER A 171 -7.13 21.09 10.52
CA SER A 171 -5.73 20.74 10.24
C SER A 171 -5.61 19.43 9.48
N ILE A 172 -6.31 18.39 9.95
CA ILE A 172 -6.26 17.05 9.33
C ILE A 172 -6.93 17.08 7.95
N ALA A 173 -8.10 17.74 7.83
CA ALA A 173 -8.82 17.82 6.57
C ALA A 173 -8.00 18.58 5.50
N SER A 174 -7.42 19.73 5.85
CA SER A 174 -6.62 20.50 4.89
C SER A 174 -5.36 19.75 4.43
N SER A 175 -4.61 19.16 5.37
CA SER A 175 -3.43 18.36 5.06
C SER A 175 -3.79 17.12 4.24
N GLY A 176 -4.80 16.37 4.67
CA GLY A 176 -5.27 15.17 3.97
C GLY A 176 -5.79 15.46 2.57
N MET A 177 -6.57 16.52 2.39
CA MET A 177 -7.05 16.92 1.05
C MET A 177 -5.91 17.33 0.13
N THR A 178 -4.89 18.02 0.64
CA THR A 178 -3.69 18.34 -0.14
C THR A 178 -2.97 17.06 -0.61
N THR A 179 -2.85 16.09 0.28
CA THR A 179 -2.27 14.76 -0.05
C THR A 179 -3.12 14.03 -1.09
N VAL A 180 -4.44 14.01 -0.92
CA VAL A 180 -5.38 13.39 -1.88
C VAL A 180 -5.25 14.02 -3.26
N VAL A 181 -5.23 15.35 -3.34
CA VAL A 181 -5.06 16.06 -4.63
C VAL A 181 -3.70 15.73 -5.24
N GLY A 182 -2.62 15.72 -4.45
CA GLY A 182 -1.30 15.34 -4.93
C GLY A 182 -1.24 13.91 -5.48
N LEU A 183 -1.89 12.96 -4.80
CA LEU A 183 -1.97 11.56 -5.26
C LEU A 183 -2.85 11.42 -6.52
N LEU A 184 -3.94 12.18 -6.63
CA LEU A 184 -4.78 12.18 -7.83
C LEU A 184 -4.05 12.73 -9.06
N MET A 185 -3.01 13.55 -8.89
CA MET A 185 -2.18 13.99 -10.02
C MET A 185 -1.43 12.82 -10.69
N LEU A 186 -1.19 11.70 -9.98
CA LEU A 186 -0.62 10.50 -10.57
C LEU A 186 -1.54 9.86 -11.64
N VAL A 187 -2.84 10.16 -11.61
CA VAL A 187 -3.80 9.68 -12.60
C VAL A 187 -3.49 10.23 -14.00
N PHE A 188 -2.85 11.40 -14.08
CA PHE A 188 -2.44 12.02 -15.35
C PHE A 188 -1.13 11.45 -15.89
N MET A 189 -0.49 10.52 -15.19
CA MET A 189 0.70 9.86 -15.73
C MET A 189 0.35 8.94 -16.89
N SER A 190 1.23 8.87 -17.88
CA SER A 190 1.09 7.99 -19.04
C SER A 190 1.21 6.49 -18.70
N PHE A 191 1.73 6.15 -17.52
CA PHE A 191 1.91 4.77 -17.06
C PHE A 191 0.70 4.31 -16.25
N LYS A 192 0.14 3.15 -16.58
CA LYS A 192 -1.02 2.55 -15.90
C LYS A 192 -0.78 2.37 -14.39
N ILE A 193 0.43 1.99 -13.99
CA ILE A 193 0.80 1.83 -12.57
C ILE A 193 0.64 3.14 -11.79
N GLY A 194 0.97 4.28 -12.38
CA GLY A 194 0.80 5.60 -11.73
C GLY A 194 -0.66 5.92 -11.48
N MET A 195 -1.53 5.63 -12.44
CA MET A 195 -2.98 5.82 -12.31
C MET A 195 -3.56 4.92 -11.21
N ASP A 196 -3.21 3.63 -11.20
CA ASP A 196 -3.68 2.69 -10.19
C ASP A 196 -3.23 3.10 -8.78
N LEU A 197 -1.95 3.45 -8.61
CA LEU A 197 -1.42 3.95 -7.35
C LEU A 197 -2.12 5.23 -6.89
N GLY A 198 -2.32 6.19 -7.80
CA GLY A 198 -2.97 7.45 -7.49
C GLY A 198 -4.37 7.27 -6.92
N ILE A 199 -5.19 6.45 -7.57
CA ILE A 199 -6.58 6.19 -7.16
C ILE A 199 -6.62 5.41 -5.83
N VAL A 200 -5.85 4.31 -5.73
CA VAL A 200 -5.87 3.44 -4.55
C VAL A 200 -5.37 4.17 -3.30
N LEU A 201 -4.30 4.97 -3.45
CA LEU A 201 -3.76 5.73 -2.33
C LEU A 201 -4.63 6.92 -1.95
N ALA A 202 -5.17 7.69 -2.92
CA ALA A 202 -6.07 8.79 -2.64
C ALA A 202 -7.32 8.32 -1.88
N LYS A 203 -7.92 7.21 -2.34
CA LYS A 203 -9.02 6.53 -1.64
C LYS A 203 -8.58 6.07 -0.25
N GLY A 204 -7.40 5.48 -0.12
CA GLY A 204 -6.83 5.02 1.15
C GLY A 204 -6.67 6.14 2.17
N VAL A 205 -6.18 7.31 1.76
CA VAL A 205 -6.05 8.49 2.62
C VAL A 205 -7.43 8.99 3.10
N LEU A 206 -8.42 9.05 2.22
CA LEU A 206 -9.79 9.43 2.59
C LEU A 206 -10.39 8.46 3.62
N ILE A 207 -10.25 7.15 3.41
CA ILE A 207 -10.71 6.11 4.36
C ILE A 207 -9.98 6.26 5.70
N SER A 208 -8.68 6.50 5.67
CA SER A 208 -7.89 6.72 6.88
C SER A 208 -8.35 7.94 7.67
N MET A 209 -8.64 9.05 6.98
CA MET A 209 -9.21 10.24 7.63
C MET A 209 -10.55 9.92 8.29
N LEU A 210 -11.44 9.19 7.63
CA LEU A 210 -12.70 8.75 8.20
C LEU A 210 -12.50 7.88 9.44
N CYS A 211 -11.55 6.93 9.40
CA CYS A 211 -11.22 6.08 10.55
C CYS A 211 -10.62 6.90 11.71
N VAL A 212 -9.76 7.88 11.42
CA VAL A 212 -9.19 8.76 12.44
C VAL A 212 -10.28 9.63 13.11
N PHE A 213 -11.31 10.04 12.39
CA PHE A 213 -12.40 10.84 12.98
C PHE A 213 -13.49 10.00 13.66
N SER A 214 -13.64 8.72 13.32
CA SER A 214 -14.67 7.84 13.86
C SER A 214 -14.15 6.78 14.82
N VAL A 215 -13.21 5.96 14.38
CA VAL A 215 -12.71 4.80 15.13
C VAL A 215 -11.73 5.23 16.22
N LEU A 216 -10.77 6.07 15.88
CA LEU A 216 -9.70 6.46 16.80
C LEU A 216 -10.22 7.17 18.07
N PRO A 217 -11.19 8.11 18.02
CA PRO A 217 -11.75 8.71 19.22
C PRO A 217 -12.43 7.70 20.14
N CYS A 218 -13.15 6.73 19.55
CA CYS A 218 -13.79 5.67 20.31
C CYS A 218 -12.75 4.80 21.04
N LEU A 219 -11.68 4.43 20.33
CA LEU A 219 -10.59 3.66 20.93
C LEU A 219 -9.88 4.44 22.04
N ILE A 220 -9.58 5.72 21.85
CA ILE A 220 -8.93 6.55 22.86
C ILE A 220 -9.80 6.66 24.11
N LEU A 221 -11.11 6.91 23.98
CA LEU A 221 -12.03 7.01 25.11
C LEU A 221 -12.18 5.68 25.85
N LEU A 222 -12.26 4.58 25.11
CA LEU A 222 -12.36 3.23 25.69
C LEU A 222 -11.12 2.86 26.51
N PHE A 223 -9.94 3.19 25.99
CA PHE A 223 -8.64 2.86 26.59
C PHE A 223 -8.01 4.01 27.37
N ASP A 224 -8.72 5.12 27.67
CA ASP A 224 -8.18 6.27 28.37
C ASP A 224 -7.51 5.91 29.71
N LYS A 225 -8.12 5.02 30.48
CA LYS A 225 -7.54 4.52 31.75
C LYS A 225 -6.18 3.83 31.56
N LEU A 226 -6.05 3.05 30.48
CA LEU A 226 -4.80 2.39 30.14
C LEU A 226 -3.73 3.39 29.67
N ILE A 227 -4.13 4.34 28.85
CA ILE A 227 -3.24 5.39 28.33
C ILE A 227 -2.63 6.18 29.48
N ARG A 228 -3.44 6.57 30.46
CA ARG A 228 -2.98 7.30 31.67
C ARG A 228 -2.08 6.45 32.55
N LYS A 229 -2.38 5.15 32.69
CA LYS A 229 -1.60 4.23 33.52
C LYS A 229 -0.22 3.93 32.91
N THR A 230 -0.12 3.93 31.57
CA THR A 230 1.11 3.62 30.83
C THR A 230 1.84 4.86 30.32
N ALA A 231 1.42 6.05 30.77
CA ALA A 231 2.08 7.29 30.42
C ALA A 231 3.54 7.28 30.92
N LYS A 232 4.46 7.58 30.01
CA LYS A 232 5.88 7.77 30.34
C LYS A 232 6.01 9.02 31.23
N ARG A 233 6.66 8.86 32.38
CA ARG A 233 7.04 9.99 33.26
C ARG A 233 8.14 10.83 32.63
#